data_50ba9e81397800fae58c24e1c9a36793
#
_entry.id   50ba9e81397800fae58c24e1c9a36793
#
_cell.length_a   1.000
_cell.length_b   1.000
_cell.length_c   1.000
_cell.angle_alpha   90.00
_cell.angle_beta   90.00
_cell.angle_gamma   90.00
#
_symmetry.space_group_name_H-M   'P 1'
#
loop_
_entity.id
_entity.type
_entity.pdbx_description
1 polymer ?
#
loop_
_entity_poly.entity_id
_entity_poly.type
_entity_poly.pdbx_seq_one_letter_code
_entity_poly.pdbx_strand_id
1 'polypeptide(L)'
;MNVGYNMNNYYDKNAKDYITNTINCDMSHHYQKFIKYLPSNSKILDIGFGSGRDMIYFKSKGYIVEGIDTSIEFVNNMKSQGYNVKLESVEDMNYINKYDAIWACASLLHVKRENLEKTFINCLQALKENGILYCSFKYGNQEILAGERYFNYINEDIIYDLLKNNDFTVLDIYKSLDVRKERKTEEWINIIIRKI
;
A
#
# COMPACT_ATOMS: atom_id res chain seq x y z
N MET A 1 14.46 26.26 7.63
CA MET A 1 14.84 25.55 6.40
C MET A 1 14.09 24.23 6.41
N ASN A 2 13.08 24.07 5.57
CA ASN A 2 12.40 22.78 5.41
C ASN A 2 13.39 21.81 4.75
N VAL A 3 13.95 20.90 5.52
CA VAL A 3 14.66 19.76 4.99
C VAL A 3 13.58 18.85 4.40
N GLY A 4 13.34 19.00 3.11
CA GLY A 4 12.39 18.15 2.39
C GLY A 4 12.86 16.70 2.51
N TYR A 5 12.02 15.85 3.12
CA TYR A 5 12.27 14.41 3.19
C TYR A 5 12.30 13.86 1.77
N ASN A 6 13.41 13.33 1.34
CA ASN A 6 13.51 12.68 0.04
C ASN A 6 13.54 11.16 0.24
N MET A 7 12.38 10.58 0.58
CA MET A 7 12.22 9.11 0.73
C MET A 7 12.58 8.34 -0.54
N ASN A 8 12.34 8.92 -1.70
CA ASN A 8 12.70 8.32 -2.98
C ASN A 8 14.19 7.99 -3.02
N ASN A 9 15.03 8.89 -2.52
CA ASN A 9 16.47 8.71 -2.44
C ASN A 9 16.88 7.48 -1.58
N TYR A 10 16.16 7.20 -0.47
CA TYR A 10 16.44 6.02 0.35
C TYR A 10 16.13 4.72 -0.41
N TYR A 11 14.94 4.62 -1.01
CA TYR A 11 14.51 3.42 -1.70
C TYR A 11 15.31 3.18 -2.98
N ASP A 12 15.66 4.22 -3.72
CA ASP A 12 16.53 4.12 -4.90
C ASP A 12 17.92 3.59 -4.52
N LYS A 13 18.54 4.16 -3.48
CA LYS A 13 19.86 3.70 -3.01
C LYS A 13 19.89 2.27 -2.49
N ASN A 14 18.79 1.79 -1.90
CA ASN A 14 18.70 0.50 -1.24
C ASN A 14 17.83 -0.52 -2.00
N ALA A 15 17.51 -0.25 -3.28
CA ALA A 15 16.52 -1.02 -4.03
C ALA A 15 16.85 -2.51 -4.11
N LYS A 16 18.11 -2.87 -4.39
CA LYS A 16 18.55 -4.27 -4.51
C LYS A 16 18.36 -5.04 -3.20
N ASP A 17 18.82 -4.46 -2.09
CA ASP A 17 18.70 -5.08 -0.77
C ASP A 17 17.24 -5.19 -0.34
N TYR A 18 16.44 -4.16 -0.62
CA TYR A 18 15.01 -4.17 -0.35
C TYR A 18 14.30 -5.29 -1.11
N ILE A 19 14.55 -5.42 -2.41
CA ILE A 19 13.99 -6.49 -3.25
C ILE A 19 14.38 -7.86 -2.68
N THR A 20 15.67 -8.10 -2.44
CA THR A 20 16.17 -9.36 -1.90
C THR A 20 15.50 -9.75 -0.58
N ASN A 21 15.31 -8.78 0.30
CA ASN A 21 14.77 -9.01 1.65
C ASN A 21 13.23 -9.14 1.69
N THR A 22 12.52 -8.73 0.62
CA THR A 22 11.05 -8.68 0.66
C THR A 22 10.37 -9.57 -0.38
N ILE A 23 11.01 -9.88 -1.49
CA ILE A 23 10.39 -10.60 -2.61
C ILE A 23 9.84 -11.98 -2.23
N ASN A 24 10.48 -12.67 -1.30
CA ASN A 24 10.11 -14.01 -0.85
C ASN A 24 9.36 -14.03 0.50
N CYS A 25 8.95 -12.88 1.04
CA CYS A 25 8.16 -12.84 2.27
C CYS A 25 6.77 -13.45 2.04
N ASP A 26 6.35 -14.30 2.96
CA ASP A 26 5.03 -14.95 2.88
C ASP A 26 3.92 -13.98 3.32
N MET A 27 3.07 -13.61 2.37
CA MET A 27 1.90 -12.76 2.55
C MET A 27 0.58 -13.52 2.38
N SER A 28 0.62 -14.86 2.33
CA SER A 28 -0.54 -15.72 2.01
C SER A 28 -1.76 -15.42 2.86
N HIS A 29 -1.57 -15.18 4.18
CA HIS A 29 -2.66 -14.82 5.08
C HIS A 29 -3.37 -13.53 4.67
N HIS A 30 -2.60 -12.48 4.35
CA HIS A 30 -3.13 -11.18 3.94
C HIS A 30 -3.81 -11.26 2.56
N TYR A 31 -3.21 -11.98 1.62
CA TYR A 31 -3.81 -12.19 0.30
C TYR A 31 -5.16 -12.89 0.40
N GLN A 32 -5.26 -13.99 1.17
CA GLN A 32 -6.51 -14.71 1.35
C GLN A 32 -7.63 -13.85 1.93
N LYS A 33 -7.30 -12.99 2.90
CA LYS A 33 -8.25 -12.04 3.49
C LYS A 33 -8.74 -10.99 2.49
N PHE A 34 -7.89 -10.55 1.57
CA PHE A 34 -8.23 -9.56 0.56
C PHE A 34 -9.00 -10.13 -0.62
N ILE A 35 -8.48 -11.19 -1.25
CA ILE A 35 -9.05 -11.74 -2.49
C ILE A 35 -10.44 -12.35 -2.30
N LYS A 36 -10.83 -12.74 -1.08
CA LYS A 36 -12.19 -13.25 -0.81
C LYS A 36 -13.31 -12.25 -1.13
N TYR A 37 -12.97 -10.97 -1.23
CA TYR A 37 -13.92 -9.91 -1.58
C TYR A 37 -13.90 -9.53 -3.07
N LEU A 38 -13.00 -10.13 -3.86
CA LEU A 38 -12.77 -9.74 -5.25
C LEU A 38 -13.38 -10.75 -6.22
N PRO A 39 -14.15 -10.28 -7.20
CA PRO A 39 -14.49 -11.10 -8.37
C PRO A 39 -13.24 -11.58 -9.10
N SER A 40 -13.36 -12.69 -9.84
CA SER A 40 -12.32 -13.15 -10.75
C SER A 40 -11.99 -12.08 -11.79
N ASN A 41 -10.71 -12.00 -12.20
CA ASN A 41 -10.23 -11.02 -13.20
C ASN A 41 -10.36 -9.55 -12.76
N SER A 42 -10.56 -9.26 -11.48
CA SER A 42 -10.58 -7.88 -10.97
C SER A 42 -9.31 -7.15 -11.36
N LYS A 43 -9.44 -5.85 -11.63
CA LYS A 43 -8.33 -4.95 -11.89
C LYS A 43 -7.85 -4.34 -10.58
N ILE A 44 -6.59 -4.64 -10.21
CA ILE A 44 -5.95 -4.23 -8.97
C ILE A 44 -4.90 -3.16 -9.25
N LEU A 45 -4.90 -2.07 -8.47
CA LEU A 45 -3.78 -1.14 -8.38
C LEU A 45 -2.94 -1.48 -7.14
N ASP A 46 -1.65 -1.73 -7.33
CA ASP A 46 -0.68 -1.88 -6.24
C ASP A 46 0.02 -0.53 -6.01
N ILE A 47 -0.20 0.07 -4.83
CA ILE A 47 0.36 1.37 -4.45
C ILE A 47 1.60 1.16 -3.59
N GLY A 48 2.75 1.66 -4.07
CA GLY A 48 4.05 1.44 -3.42
C GLY A 48 4.47 -0.02 -3.53
N PHE A 49 4.45 -0.57 -4.75
CA PHE A 49 4.65 -2.00 -5.01
C PHE A 49 6.05 -2.52 -4.64
N GLY A 50 7.04 -1.66 -4.45
CA GLY A 50 8.40 -2.00 -3.99
C GLY A 50 9.05 -3.11 -4.81
N SER A 51 9.28 -4.28 -4.21
CA SER A 51 9.88 -5.43 -4.90
C SER A 51 9.00 -6.07 -5.99
N GLY A 52 7.73 -5.69 -6.09
CA GLY A 52 6.76 -6.29 -7.02
C GLY A 52 6.19 -7.64 -6.56
N ARG A 53 6.52 -8.10 -5.35
CA ARG A 53 6.06 -9.38 -4.76
C ARG A 53 4.55 -9.55 -4.91
N ASP A 54 3.79 -8.55 -4.54
CA ASP A 54 2.33 -8.59 -4.48
C ASP A 54 1.73 -8.57 -5.89
N MET A 55 2.29 -7.75 -6.79
CA MET A 55 1.93 -7.73 -8.21
C MET A 55 2.14 -9.09 -8.88
N ILE A 56 3.28 -9.76 -8.61
CA ILE A 56 3.59 -11.09 -9.15
C ILE A 56 2.55 -12.10 -8.66
N TYR A 57 2.24 -12.07 -7.37
CA TYR A 57 1.22 -12.96 -6.79
C TYR A 57 -0.15 -12.75 -7.43
N PHE A 58 -0.68 -11.52 -7.46
CA PHE A 58 -2.01 -11.26 -8.00
C PHE A 58 -2.11 -11.61 -9.49
N LYS A 59 -1.08 -11.28 -10.28
CA LYS A 59 -1.02 -11.68 -11.69
C LYS A 59 -1.04 -13.21 -11.86
N SER A 60 -0.35 -13.96 -11.00
CA SER A 60 -0.36 -15.43 -11.02
C SER A 60 -1.74 -16.04 -10.70
N LYS A 61 -2.60 -15.28 -10.02
CA LYS A 61 -3.99 -15.65 -9.71
C LYS A 61 -5.00 -15.21 -10.76
N GLY A 62 -4.55 -14.63 -11.88
CA GLY A 62 -5.40 -14.20 -12.99
C GLY A 62 -5.98 -12.80 -12.85
N TYR A 63 -5.53 -12.00 -11.88
CA TYR A 63 -5.94 -10.60 -11.76
C TYR A 63 -5.21 -9.72 -12.77
N ILE A 64 -5.84 -8.62 -13.18
CA ILE A 64 -5.21 -7.57 -14.00
C ILE A 64 -4.53 -6.60 -13.02
N VAL A 65 -3.21 -6.48 -13.09
CA VAL A 65 -2.44 -5.69 -12.10
C VAL A 65 -1.73 -4.52 -12.77
N GLU A 66 -1.95 -3.33 -12.23
CA GLU A 66 -1.16 -2.13 -12.48
C GLU A 66 -0.48 -1.69 -11.18
N GLY A 67 0.63 -0.96 -11.25
CA GLY A 67 1.32 -0.48 -10.04
C GLY A 67 1.80 0.96 -10.16
N ILE A 68 1.87 1.65 -9.02
CA ILE A 68 2.53 2.94 -8.88
C ILE A 68 3.55 2.87 -7.74
N ASP A 69 4.70 3.49 -7.94
CA ASP A 69 5.74 3.65 -6.92
C ASP A 69 6.49 4.95 -7.16
N THR A 70 7.10 5.50 -6.12
CA THR A 70 7.89 6.73 -6.20
C THR A 70 9.37 6.46 -6.43
N SER A 71 9.83 5.21 -6.33
CA SER A 71 11.20 4.79 -6.63
C SER A 71 11.36 4.45 -8.11
N ILE A 72 12.26 5.16 -8.79
CA ILE A 72 12.58 4.88 -10.20
C ILE A 72 13.23 3.50 -10.37
N GLU A 73 13.97 3.03 -9.39
CA GLU A 73 14.64 1.73 -9.43
C GLU A 73 13.62 0.58 -9.39
N PHE A 74 12.59 0.67 -8.52
CA PHE A 74 11.51 -0.31 -8.49
C PHE A 74 10.69 -0.29 -9.78
N VAL A 75 10.39 0.91 -10.29
CA VAL A 75 9.66 1.06 -11.55
C VAL A 75 10.43 0.45 -12.72
N ASN A 76 11.73 0.71 -12.85
CA ASN A 76 12.56 0.15 -13.91
C ASN A 76 12.65 -1.38 -13.80
N ASN A 77 12.82 -1.91 -12.58
CA ASN A 77 12.86 -3.34 -12.33
C ASN A 77 11.57 -4.05 -12.80
N MET A 78 10.40 -3.53 -12.43
CA MET A 78 9.13 -4.14 -12.80
C MET A 78 8.75 -3.93 -14.26
N LYS A 79 9.11 -2.78 -14.86
CA LYS A 79 8.96 -2.56 -16.31
C LYS A 79 9.77 -3.54 -17.13
N SER A 80 11.02 -3.83 -16.73
CA SER A 80 11.89 -4.79 -17.43
C SER A 80 11.31 -6.22 -17.43
N GLN A 81 10.42 -6.53 -16.48
CA GLN A 81 9.71 -7.81 -16.37
C GLN A 81 8.33 -7.78 -17.05
N GLY A 82 7.98 -6.71 -17.77
CA GLY A 82 6.73 -6.60 -18.53
C GLY A 82 5.50 -6.28 -17.69
N TYR A 83 5.68 -5.64 -16.51
CA TYR A 83 4.56 -5.15 -15.70
C TYR A 83 4.15 -3.73 -16.09
N ASN A 84 2.86 -3.43 -16.00
CA ASN A 84 2.32 -2.09 -16.22
C ASN A 84 2.46 -1.26 -14.95
N VAL A 85 3.55 -0.52 -14.84
CA VAL A 85 3.86 0.30 -13.67
C VAL A 85 4.24 1.72 -14.06
N LYS A 86 4.01 2.66 -13.14
CA LYS A 86 4.33 4.08 -13.33
C LYS A 86 5.12 4.63 -12.14
N LEU A 87 5.98 5.61 -12.43
CA LEU A 87 6.60 6.47 -11.42
C LEU A 87 5.58 7.54 -11.03
N GLU A 88 4.88 7.33 -9.93
CA GLU A 88 3.76 8.17 -9.50
C GLU A 88 3.54 8.04 -8.00
N SER A 89 3.25 9.17 -7.33
CA SER A 89 2.85 9.18 -5.93
C SER A 89 1.35 8.97 -5.78
N VAL A 90 0.93 8.28 -4.72
CA VAL A 90 -0.48 8.18 -4.35
C VAL A 90 -1.12 9.55 -4.04
N GLU A 91 -0.31 10.51 -3.59
CA GLU A 91 -0.78 11.87 -3.30
C GLU A 91 -1.11 12.66 -4.58
N ASP A 92 -0.50 12.29 -5.72
CA ASP A 92 -0.68 12.96 -7.03
C ASP A 92 -1.61 12.17 -7.97
N MET A 93 -2.01 10.94 -7.61
CA MET A 93 -2.86 10.14 -8.48
C MET A 93 -4.26 10.75 -8.63
N ASN A 94 -4.79 10.69 -9.85
CA ASN A 94 -6.09 11.28 -10.21
C ASN A 94 -7.00 10.30 -10.99
N TYR A 95 -6.91 9.01 -10.71
CA TYR A 95 -7.76 8.00 -11.33
C TYR A 95 -9.21 8.12 -10.85
N ILE A 96 -10.16 7.87 -11.74
CA ILE A 96 -11.61 7.91 -11.44
C ILE A 96 -12.23 6.59 -11.86
N ASN A 97 -12.89 5.88 -10.93
CA ASN A 97 -13.67 4.65 -11.17
C ASN A 97 -12.95 3.62 -12.06
N LYS A 98 -11.66 3.45 -11.84
CA LYS A 98 -10.78 2.67 -12.72
C LYS A 98 -10.49 1.26 -12.22
N TYR A 99 -10.43 1.05 -10.90
CA TYR A 99 -9.96 -0.18 -10.30
C TYR A 99 -11.07 -0.87 -9.49
N ASP A 100 -11.11 -2.19 -9.57
CA ASP A 100 -11.99 -3.01 -8.73
C ASP A 100 -11.42 -3.13 -7.31
N ALA A 101 -10.09 -3.03 -7.19
CA ALA A 101 -9.42 -3.06 -5.91
C ALA A 101 -8.11 -2.26 -5.90
N ILE A 102 -7.71 -1.84 -4.70
CA ILE A 102 -6.41 -1.22 -4.41
C ILE A 102 -5.73 -2.02 -3.30
N TRP A 103 -4.46 -2.34 -3.53
CA TRP A 103 -3.57 -2.94 -2.55
C TRP A 103 -2.48 -1.94 -2.18
N ALA A 104 -2.40 -1.56 -0.90
CA ALA A 104 -1.46 -0.56 -0.38
C ALA A 104 -0.72 -1.13 0.85
N CYS A 105 0.04 -2.20 0.62
CA CYS A 105 0.76 -2.91 1.68
C CYS A 105 2.01 -2.16 2.10
N ALA A 106 2.07 -1.71 3.36
CA ALA A 106 3.23 -1.02 3.92
C ALA A 106 3.70 0.19 3.07
N SER A 107 2.78 0.90 2.45
CA SER A 107 3.08 2.06 1.59
C SER A 107 2.50 3.36 2.11
N LEU A 108 1.19 3.42 2.44
CA LEU A 108 0.54 4.64 2.93
C LEU A 108 1.09 5.13 4.29
N LEU A 109 1.79 4.28 5.02
CA LEU A 109 2.49 4.66 6.25
C LEU A 109 3.59 5.70 6.02
N HIS A 110 3.98 5.95 4.78
CA HIS A 110 4.95 6.98 4.42
C HIS A 110 4.30 8.33 4.08
N VAL A 111 2.97 8.38 3.99
CA VAL A 111 2.21 9.62 3.84
C VAL A 111 2.12 10.32 5.19
N LYS A 112 2.36 11.64 5.22
CA LYS A 112 2.18 12.43 6.45
C LYS A 112 0.75 12.35 6.94
N ARG A 113 0.55 12.37 8.26
CA ARG A 113 -0.77 12.28 8.87
C ARG A 113 -1.74 13.35 8.34
N GLU A 114 -1.26 14.57 8.18
CA GLU A 114 -2.03 15.69 7.64
C GLU A 114 -2.56 15.46 6.21
N ASN A 115 -1.92 14.57 5.43
CA ASN A 115 -2.28 14.27 4.04
C ASN A 115 -3.05 12.94 3.89
N LEU A 116 -3.20 12.16 4.96
CA LEU A 116 -3.82 10.84 4.86
C LEU A 116 -5.28 10.89 4.43
N GLU A 117 -6.07 11.84 4.95
CA GLU A 117 -7.48 11.97 4.56
C GLU A 117 -7.61 12.20 3.06
N LYS A 118 -6.83 13.13 2.50
CA LYS A 118 -6.78 13.38 1.06
C LYS A 118 -6.35 12.14 0.29
N THR A 119 -5.37 11.38 0.80
CA THR A 119 -4.88 10.15 0.18
C THR A 119 -5.97 9.07 0.14
N PHE A 120 -6.74 8.92 1.21
CA PHE A 120 -7.90 8.01 1.23
C PHE A 120 -8.97 8.46 0.22
N ILE A 121 -9.25 9.75 0.10
CA ILE A 121 -10.16 10.29 -0.92
C ILE A 121 -9.66 9.97 -2.33
N ASN A 122 -8.36 10.11 -2.62
CA ASN A 122 -7.79 9.72 -3.91
C ASN A 122 -7.99 8.22 -4.19
N CYS A 123 -7.79 7.36 -3.18
CA CYS A 123 -8.05 5.92 -3.31
C CYS A 123 -9.54 5.64 -3.59
N LEU A 124 -10.47 6.32 -2.90
CA LEU A 124 -11.91 6.20 -3.14
C LEU A 124 -12.29 6.58 -4.57
N GLN A 125 -11.77 7.71 -5.05
CA GLN A 125 -12.03 8.18 -6.41
C GLN A 125 -11.53 7.18 -7.45
N ALA A 126 -10.37 6.56 -7.21
CA ALA A 126 -9.79 5.57 -8.09
C ALA A 126 -10.56 4.24 -8.11
N LEU A 127 -11.24 3.88 -7.03
CA LEU A 127 -12.07 2.69 -6.92
C LEU A 127 -13.40 2.86 -7.65
N LYS A 128 -13.85 1.80 -8.30
CA LYS A 128 -15.22 1.63 -8.76
C LYS A 128 -16.18 1.49 -7.57
N GLU A 129 -17.48 1.58 -7.84
CA GLU A 129 -18.53 1.25 -6.86
C GLU A 129 -18.33 -0.16 -6.30
N ASN A 130 -18.47 -0.30 -4.98
CA ASN A 130 -18.16 -1.53 -4.23
C ASN A 130 -16.70 -1.99 -4.30
N GLY A 131 -15.79 -1.15 -4.81
CA GLY A 131 -14.36 -1.45 -4.89
C GLY A 131 -13.72 -1.61 -3.50
N ILE A 132 -12.66 -2.40 -3.43
CA ILE A 132 -12.02 -2.81 -2.17
C ILE A 132 -10.64 -2.14 -2.03
N LEU A 133 -10.38 -1.53 -0.88
CA LEU A 133 -9.04 -1.08 -0.51
C LEU A 133 -8.51 -1.94 0.65
N TYR A 134 -7.31 -2.47 0.47
CA TYR A 134 -6.47 -2.96 1.56
C TYR A 134 -5.34 -1.97 1.81
N CYS A 135 -5.08 -1.65 3.08
CA CYS A 135 -3.88 -0.92 3.47
C CYS A 135 -3.35 -1.44 4.81
N SER A 136 -2.04 -1.26 5.02
CA SER A 136 -1.40 -1.64 6.28
C SER A 136 -0.44 -0.57 6.77
N PHE A 137 -0.40 -0.43 8.11
CA PHE A 137 0.44 0.52 8.82
C PHE A 137 1.12 -0.17 10.00
N LYS A 138 2.22 0.39 10.47
CA LYS A 138 2.75 0.01 11.78
C LYS A 138 1.75 0.41 12.86
N TYR A 139 1.55 -0.47 13.84
CA TYR A 139 0.58 -0.25 14.91
C TYR A 139 1.09 0.75 15.94
N GLY A 140 0.28 1.76 16.23
CA GLY A 140 0.59 2.81 17.22
C GLY A 140 -0.13 4.11 16.90
N ASN A 141 0.36 5.23 17.45
CA ASN A 141 -0.26 6.55 17.24
C ASN A 141 0.75 7.68 16.97
N GLN A 142 2.03 7.34 16.83
CA GLN A 142 3.11 8.30 16.65
C GLN A 142 3.46 8.49 15.17
N GLU A 143 4.08 9.62 14.89
CA GLU A 143 4.78 9.89 13.63
C GLU A 143 6.28 9.87 13.91
N ILE A 144 7.05 9.08 13.16
CA ILE A 144 8.49 8.88 13.39
C ILE A 144 9.27 9.18 12.11
N LEU A 145 10.35 9.95 12.25
CA LEU A 145 11.38 10.07 11.26
C LEU A 145 12.55 9.16 11.63
N ALA A 146 12.77 8.09 10.86
CA ALA A 146 13.87 7.16 11.03
C ALA A 146 14.85 7.27 9.85
N GLY A 147 15.92 8.04 10.04
CA GLY A 147 16.83 8.43 8.95
C GLY A 147 16.10 9.25 7.88
N GLU A 148 16.16 8.83 6.63
CA GLU A 148 15.48 9.50 5.51
C GLU A 148 14.01 9.06 5.37
N ARG A 149 13.48 8.14 6.21
CA ARG A 149 12.12 7.60 6.11
C ARG A 149 11.20 8.16 7.18
N TYR A 150 10.06 8.66 6.75
CA TYR A 150 8.95 8.99 7.61
C TYR A 150 8.02 7.79 7.77
N PHE A 151 7.51 7.58 8.99
CA PHE A 151 6.55 6.52 9.32
C PHE A 151 5.40 7.09 10.14
N ASN A 152 4.21 6.89 9.62
CA ASN A 152 2.95 7.18 10.29
C ASN A 152 2.41 5.89 10.90
N TYR A 153 2.43 5.80 12.23
CA TYR A 153 1.86 4.67 12.98
C TYR A 153 0.37 4.94 13.21
N ILE A 154 -0.46 3.92 13.03
CA ILE A 154 -1.92 4.05 13.12
C ILE A 154 -2.47 2.97 14.05
N ASN A 155 -3.48 3.34 14.83
CA ASN A 155 -4.33 2.45 15.61
C ASN A 155 -5.78 2.53 15.12
N GLU A 156 -6.67 1.77 15.77
CA GLU A 156 -8.08 1.69 15.42
C GLU A 156 -8.78 3.05 15.49
N ASP A 157 -8.50 3.85 16.52
CA ASP A 157 -9.14 5.16 16.73
C ASP A 157 -8.83 6.12 15.58
N ILE A 158 -7.57 6.16 15.14
CA ILE A 158 -7.14 7.01 14.02
C ILE A 158 -7.81 6.55 12.73
N ILE A 159 -7.93 5.25 12.47
CA ILE A 159 -8.61 4.73 11.29
C ILE A 159 -10.09 5.11 11.30
N TYR A 160 -10.78 4.93 12.41
CA TYR A 160 -12.19 5.33 12.49
C TYR A 160 -12.39 6.83 12.30
N ASP A 161 -11.48 7.66 12.83
CA ASP A 161 -11.50 9.10 12.59
C ASP A 161 -11.28 9.48 11.13
N LEU A 162 -10.36 8.82 10.44
CA LEU A 162 -10.11 9.04 9.00
C LEU A 162 -11.28 8.61 8.12
N LEU A 163 -12.03 7.59 8.54
CA LEU A 163 -13.11 7.02 7.74
C LEU A 163 -14.47 7.64 8.01
N LYS A 164 -14.67 8.31 9.15
CA LYS A 164 -16.00 8.76 9.63
C LYS A 164 -16.78 9.67 8.68
N ASN A 165 -16.08 10.42 7.81
CA ASN A 165 -16.68 11.38 6.88
C ASN A 165 -16.63 10.92 5.42
N ASN A 166 -16.30 9.66 5.19
CA ASN A 166 -16.11 9.11 3.85
C ASN A 166 -17.03 7.90 3.61
N ASP A 167 -17.38 7.68 2.35
CA ASP A 167 -18.29 6.60 1.91
C ASP A 167 -17.57 5.23 1.88
N PHE A 168 -17.18 4.75 3.08
CA PHE A 168 -16.54 3.44 3.26
C PHE A 168 -17.30 2.57 4.25
N THR A 169 -17.32 1.28 3.99
CA THR A 169 -17.64 0.24 4.98
C THR A 169 -16.37 -0.52 5.37
N VAL A 170 -16.08 -0.57 6.65
CA VAL A 170 -14.99 -1.43 7.17
C VAL A 170 -15.43 -2.89 7.08
N LEU A 171 -14.67 -3.70 6.34
CA LEU A 171 -14.91 -5.13 6.18
C LEU A 171 -14.10 -5.99 7.14
N ASP A 172 -12.86 -5.58 7.43
CA ASP A 172 -11.97 -6.27 8.36
C ASP A 172 -10.90 -5.30 8.89
N ILE A 173 -10.61 -5.38 10.19
CA ILE A 173 -9.43 -4.78 10.83
C ILE A 173 -8.78 -5.86 11.66
N TYR A 174 -7.49 -6.11 11.45
CA TYR A 174 -6.76 -7.12 12.22
C TYR A 174 -5.30 -6.75 12.40
N LYS A 175 -4.71 -7.27 13.49
CA LYS A 175 -3.28 -7.11 13.77
C LYS A 175 -2.48 -8.28 13.23
N SER A 176 -1.25 -8.02 12.87
CA SER A 176 -0.27 -9.04 12.49
C SER A 176 1.12 -8.63 12.97
N LEU A 177 2.04 -9.59 12.98
CA LEU A 177 3.46 -9.30 13.16
C LEU A 177 4.13 -9.08 11.80
N ASP A 178 5.29 -8.42 11.79
CA ASP A 178 6.07 -8.26 10.56
C ASP A 178 6.47 -9.64 10.00
N VAL A 179 6.29 -9.82 8.71
CA VAL A 179 6.59 -11.09 8.02
C VAL A 179 8.08 -11.35 7.86
N ARG A 180 8.92 -10.33 8.04
CA ARG A 180 10.38 -10.45 7.99
C ARG A 180 10.92 -11.01 9.30
N LYS A 181 11.81 -11.99 9.21
CA LYS A 181 12.32 -12.73 10.37
C LYS A 181 13.02 -11.84 11.39
N GLU A 182 13.68 -10.77 10.93
CA GLU A 182 14.45 -9.83 11.75
C GLU A 182 13.57 -8.82 12.49
N ARG A 183 12.26 -8.76 12.18
CA ARG A 183 11.30 -7.77 12.68
C ARG A 183 10.06 -8.36 13.32
N LYS A 184 10.14 -9.59 13.79
CA LYS A 184 9.00 -10.35 14.35
C LYS A 184 8.29 -9.71 15.55
N THR A 185 8.85 -8.68 16.16
CA THR A 185 8.23 -7.94 17.26
C THR A 185 7.50 -6.69 16.79
N GLU A 186 7.62 -6.31 15.52
CA GLU A 186 6.91 -5.15 14.99
C GLU A 186 5.44 -5.53 14.71
N GLU A 187 4.53 -4.84 15.38
CA GLU A 187 3.09 -5.02 15.15
C GLU A 187 2.59 -4.15 14.01
N TRP A 188 1.66 -4.69 13.25
CA TRP A 188 0.99 -4.05 12.12
C TRP A 188 -0.51 -4.07 12.31
N ILE A 189 -1.18 -3.02 11.87
CA ILE A 189 -2.64 -2.98 11.66
C ILE A 189 -2.92 -3.08 10.17
N ASN A 190 -3.86 -3.95 9.82
CA ASN A 190 -4.28 -4.24 8.47
C ASN A 190 -5.77 -3.92 8.35
N ILE A 191 -6.13 -3.18 7.33
CA ILE A 191 -7.48 -2.64 7.16
C ILE A 191 -7.97 -3.03 5.77
N ILE A 192 -9.19 -3.56 5.70
CA ILE A 192 -9.90 -3.83 4.45
C ILE A 192 -11.21 -3.06 4.50
N ILE A 193 -11.41 -2.20 3.52
CA ILE A 193 -12.61 -1.36 3.41
C ILE A 193 -13.21 -1.48 2.02
N ARG A 194 -14.53 -1.23 1.94
CA ARG A 194 -15.29 -1.17 0.70
C ARG A 194 -15.78 0.25 0.48
N LYS A 195 -15.64 0.76 -0.73
CA LYS A 195 -16.34 1.96 -1.21
C LYS A 195 -17.84 1.67 -1.28
N ILE A 196 -18.67 2.62 -0.77
CA ILE A 196 -20.13 2.57 -0.86
C ILE A 196 -20.58 3.38 -2.08
#